data_04b5e631d0403f4639c3f886da88b71d
#
_entry.id   04b5e631d0403f4639c3f886da88b71d
#
_cell.length_a   1.000
_cell.length_b   1.000
_cell.length_c   1.000
_cell.angle_alpha   90.00
_cell.angle_beta   90.00
_cell.angle_gamma   90.00
#
_symmetry.space_group_name_H-M   'P 1'
#
loop_
_entity.id
_entity.type
_entity.pdbx_description
1 polymer ?
#
loop_
_entity_poly.entity_id
_entity_poly.type
_entity_poly.pdbx_seq_one_letter_code
_entity_poly.pdbx_strand_id
1 'polypeptide(L)'
;GFDGLGGLIYVLTQCAKLLDAPELRNEAVELAMKIDGDAIASDRMLDVISGAAGAILALLALYQATNDKAVLDRAIWCGRHLPDDPANWKSGNMTALAGMSHGAAGTILALLKLYDASGEQGFLIAAQKGLDFERGLFDPTLNGWPDLRSDTAKPDPVQWCHGAVGVGLARMAALHILDDASVQVEIDTAIKLVMLAPDGGRDNICCGHAGRLSMLAYAMRLGLGPENLDAVLFSRVASWLERVEASVKNVSDDASGNILGLMARDNILQTDLMQGLPGIGQTLLEILAPDLIRPVLLLD
;
A
#
# COMPACT_ATOMS: atom_id res chain seq x y z
N GLY A 1 -7.76 -11.29 1.13
CA GLY A 1 -7.15 -9.99 0.85
C GLY A 1 -8.14 -8.83 0.97
N PHE A 2 -7.72 -7.66 0.52
CA PHE A 2 -8.48 -6.41 0.66
C PHE A 2 -9.67 -6.28 -0.30
N ASP A 3 -9.77 -7.07 -1.33
CA ASP A 3 -10.95 -7.17 -2.22
C ASP A 3 -12.04 -8.14 -1.69
N GLY A 4 -11.81 -8.73 -0.52
CA GLY A 4 -12.71 -9.69 0.11
C GLY A 4 -12.91 -9.44 1.61
N LEU A 5 -12.92 -10.52 2.41
CA LEU A 5 -13.14 -10.46 3.85
C LEU A 5 -12.14 -9.54 4.56
N GLY A 6 -10.87 -9.54 4.14
CA GLY A 6 -9.86 -8.66 4.72
C GLY A 6 -10.23 -7.18 4.61
N GLY A 7 -10.71 -6.73 3.44
CA GLY A 7 -11.16 -5.35 3.27
C GLY A 7 -12.35 -5.00 4.15
N LEU A 8 -13.34 -5.90 4.28
CA LEU A 8 -14.47 -5.69 5.17
C LEU A 8 -14.04 -5.60 6.65
N ILE A 9 -13.18 -6.51 7.10
CA ILE A 9 -12.62 -6.50 8.45
C ILE A 9 -11.90 -5.18 8.71
N TYR A 10 -11.04 -4.75 7.79
CA TYR A 10 -10.29 -3.50 7.89
C TYR A 10 -11.22 -2.29 7.98
N VAL A 11 -12.17 -2.15 7.07
CA VAL A 11 -13.11 -1.01 7.04
C VAL A 11 -13.95 -0.95 8.31
N LEU A 12 -14.52 -2.07 8.76
CA LEU A 12 -15.29 -2.13 10.01
C LEU A 12 -14.44 -1.76 11.22
N THR A 13 -13.17 -2.20 11.25
CA THR A 13 -12.23 -1.85 12.32
C THR A 13 -11.95 -0.34 12.34
N GLN A 14 -11.67 0.28 11.19
CA GLN A 14 -11.43 1.72 11.10
C GLN A 14 -12.69 2.54 11.41
N CYS A 15 -13.85 2.13 10.89
CA CYS A 15 -15.14 2.77 11.20
C CYS A 15 -15.48 2.67 12.69
N ALA A 16 -15.26 1.52 13.32
CA ALA A 16 -15.47 1.34 14.75
C ALA A 16 -14.66 2.33 15.59
N LYS A 17 -13.40 2.57 15.18
CA LYS A 17 -12.50 3.52 15.84
C LYS A 17 -12.94 4.97 15.61
N LEU A 18 -13.26 5.34 14.37
CA LEU A 18 -13.60 6.72 13.99
C LEU A 18 -14.96 7.17 14.53
N LEU A 19 -15.93 6.24 14.62
CA LEU A 19 -17.31 6.53 15.01
C LEU A 19 -17.61 6.18 16.48
N ASP A 20 -16.62 5.66 17.22
CA ASP A 20 -16.81 5.09 18.57
C ASP A 20 -17.96 4.06 18.62
N ALA A 21 -17.97 3.15 17.63
CA ALA A 21 -19.03 2.17 17.39
C ALA A 21 -18.53 0.73 17.67
N PRO A 22 -18.59 0.25 18.93
CA PRO A 22 -18.06 -1.06 19.30
C PRO A 22 -18.76 -2.23 18.61
N GLU A 23 -20.01 -2.06 18.16
CA GLU A 23 -20.76 -3.06 17.39
C GLU A 23 -20.06 -3.40 16.05
N LEU A 24 -19.51 -2.41 15.35
CA LEU A 24 -18.77 -2.63 14.11
C LEU A 24 -17.49 -3.43 14.36
N ARG A 25 -16.85 -3.21 15.50
CA ARG A 25 -15.68 -4.01 15.90
C ARG A 25 -16.05 -5.47 16.18
N ASN A 26 -17.19 -5.71 16.80
CA ASN A 26 -17.67 -7.08 17.03
C ASN A 26 -17.99 -7.79 15.73
N GLU A 27 -18.62 -7.10 14.77
CA GLU A 27 -18.83 -7.63 13.42
C GLU A 27 -17.51 -7.96 12.71
N ALA A 28 -16.49 -7.10 12.85
CA ALA A 28 -15.16 -7.36 12.30
C ALA A 28 -14.54 -8.65 12.89
N VAL A 29 -14.70 -8.89 14.19
CA VAL A 29 -14.25 -10.15 14.85
C VAL A 29 -15.01 -11.35 14.31
N GLU A 30 -16.32 -11.27 14.15
CA GLU A 30 -17.12 -12.35 13.59
C GLU A 30 -16.69 -12.69 12.14
N LEU A 31 -16.39 -11.68 11.32
CA LEU A 31 -15.87 -11.88 9.99
C LEU A 31 -14.46 -12.48 10.00
N ALA A 32 -13.59 -12.06 10.92
CA ALA A 32 -12.26 -12.62 11.08
C ALA A 32 -12.29 -14.13 11.37
N MET A 33 -13.29 -14.60 12.14
CA MET A 33 -13.43 -16.04 12.42
C MET A 33 -13.84 -16.87 11.20
N LYS A 34 -14.33 -16.25 10.12
CA LYS A 34 -14.59 -16.92 8.83
C LYS A 34 -13.33 -17.13 7.98
N ILE A 35 -12.21 -16.51 8.35
CA ILE A 35 -10.89 -16.85 7.79
C ILE A 35 -10.39 -18.09 8.52
N ASP A 36 -10.98 -19.24 8.22
CA ASP A 36 -10.67 -20.54 8.80
C ASP A 36 -9.65 -21.32 7.97
N GLY A 37 -9.35 -22.55 8.41
CA GLY A 37 -8.35 -23.39 7.74
C GLY A 37 -8.72 -23.72 6.30
N ASP A 38 -10.00 -23.91 5.97
CA ASP A 38 -10.46 -24.22 4.62
C ASP A 38 -10.35 -22.98 3.70
N ALA A 39 -10.75 -21.82 4.20
CA ALA A 39 -10.61 -20.55 3.50
C ALA A 39 -9.12 -20.25 3.18
N ILE A 40 -8.22 -20.44 4.15
CA ILE A 40 -6.78 -20.25 3.98
C ILE A 40 -6.22 -21.28 2.99
N ALA A 41 -6.53 -22.56 3.13
CA ALA A 41 -6.04 -23.62 2.25
C ALA A 41 -6.51 -23.46 0.80
N SER A 42 -7.62 -22.75 0.57
CA SER A 42 -8.14 -22.45 -0.77
C SER A 42 -7.49 -21.24 -1.44
N ASP A 43 -6.75 -20.40 -0.69
CA ASP A 43 -6.08 -19.23 -1.23
C ASP A 43 -5.00 -19.61 -2.25
N ARG A 44 -5.03 -18.96 -3.40
CA ARG A 44 -4.07 -19.09 -4.50
C ARG A 44 -3.48 -17.77 -4.93
N MET A 45 -3.94 -16.66 -4.33
CA MET A 45 -3.52 -15.32 -4.71
C MET A 45 -2.32 -14.84 -3.88
N LEU A 46 -2.26 -15.21 -2.61
CA LEU A 46 -1.19 -14.97 -1.65
C LEU A 46 -0.86 -13.50 -1.35
N ASP A 47 -1.28 -12.57 -2.19
CA ASP A 47 -0.93 -11.16 -2.20
C ASP A 47 -1.76 -10.28 -1.25
N VAL A 48 -1.52 -8.97 -1.28
CA VAL A 48 -2.25 -8.00 -0.44
C VAL A 48 -3.69 -7.80 -0.91
N ILE A 49 -3.93 -7.77 -2.21
CA ILE A 49 -5.26 -7.44 -2.73
C ILE A 49 -6.23 -8.61 -2.49
N SER A 50 -5.88 -9.81 -2.93
CA SER A 50 -6.82 -10.93 -2.98
C SER A 50 -6.45 -12.09 -2.06
N GLY A 51 -5.24 -12.09 -1.46
CA GLY A 51 -4.67 -13.25 -0.78
C GLY A 51 -4.34 -13.07 0.69
N ALA A 52 -3.56 -14.03 1.18
CA ALA A 52 -3.18 -14.17 2.59
C ALA A 52 -2.42 -12.96 3.14
N ALA A 53 -1.55 -12.31 2.35
CA ALA A 53 -0.80 -11.15 2.83
C ALA A 53 -1.74 -9.98 3.21
N GLY A 54 -2.79 -9.72 2.43
CA GLY A 54 -3.80 -8.73 2.77
C GLY A 54 -4.67 -9.14 3.96
N ALA A 55 -4.97 -10.43 4.09
CA ALA A 55 -5.69 -10.94 5.26
C ALA A 55 -4.87 -10.73 6.55
N ILE A 56 -3.53 -10.97 6.51
CA ILE A 56 -2.64 -10.68 7.65
C ILE A 56 -2.75 -9.22 8.07
N LEU A 57 -2.61 -8.27 7.14
CA LEU A 57 -2.65 -6.84 7.45
C LEU A 57 -3.99 -6.42 8.08
N ALA A 58 -5.10 -6.88 7.52
CA ALA A 58 -6.43 -6.58 8.05
C ALA A 58 -6.67 -7.19 9.45
N LEU A 59 -6.23 -8.44 9.66
CA LEU A 59 -6.32 -9.12 10.95
C LEU A 59 -5.44 -8.45 12.01
N LEU A 60 -4.24 -7.97 11.64
CA LEU A 60 -3.37 -7.25 12.55
C LEU A 60 -3.95 -5.90 12.95
N ALA A 61 -4.58 -5.15 12.02
CA ALA A 61 -5.30 -3.92 12.35
C ALA A 61 -6.43 -4.19 13.37
N LEU A 62 -7.20 -5.27 13.18
CA LEU A 62 -8.23 -5.68 14.12
C LEU A 62 -7.63 -6.16 15.46
N TYR A 63 -6.53 -6.92 15.43
CA TYR A 63 -5.83 -7.35 16.64
C TYR A 63 -5.36 -6.16 17.48
N GLN A 64 -4.79 -5.14 16.86
CA GLN A 64 -4.40 -3.91 17.54
C GLN A 64 -5.59 -3.19 18.23
N ALA A 65 -6.78 -3.26 17.63
CA ALA A 65 -8.00 -2.66 18.16
C ALA A 65 -8.67 -3.48 19.27
N THR A 66 -8.42 -4.81 19.32
CA THR A 66 -9.15 -5.73 20.21
C THR A 66 -8.28 -6.44 21.24
N ASN A 67 -6.99 -6.61 20.95
CA ASN A 67 -6.06 -7.50 21.64
C ASN A 67 -6.58 -8.96 21.74
N ASP A 68 -7.41 -9.38 20.76
CA ASP A 68 -7.99 -10.73 20.73
C ASP A 68 -7.02 -11.72 20.10
N LYS A 69 -6.56 -12.68 20.92
CA LYS A 69 -5.60 -13.72 20.48
C LYS A 69 -6.15 -14.60 19.36
N ALA A 70 -7.46 -14.84 19.32
CA ALA A 70 -8.03 -15.65 18.23
C ALA A 70 -7.90 -14.95 16.88
N VAL A 71 -7.92 -13.62 16.84
CA VAL A 71 -7.65 -12.81 15.64
C VAL A 71 -6.18 -12.93 15.23
N LEU A 72 -5.25 -12.83 16.20
CA LEU A 72 -3.81 -13.00 15.94
C LEU A 72 -3.49 -14.42 15.42
N ASP A 73 -4.13 -15.45 15.99
CA ASP A 73 -3.95 -16.83 15.54
C ASP A 73 -4.35 -17.01 14.06
N ARG A 74 -5.42 -16.31 13.60
CA ARG A 74 -5.80 -16.31 12.17
C ARG A 74 -4.73 -15.65 11.29
N ALA A 75 -4.16 -14.54 11.74
CA ALA A 75 -3.06 -13.88 11.02
C ALA A 75 -1.83 -14.80 10.92
N ILE A 76 -1.48 -15.51 12.02
CA ILE A 76 -0.40 -16.50 12.06
C ILE A 76 -0.67 -17.64 11.08
N TRP A 77 -1.90 -18.15 11.00
CA TRP A 77 -2.25 -19.21 10.04
C TRP A 77 -2.11 -18.73 8.59
N CYS A 78 -2.54 -17.51 8.29
CA CYS A 78 -2.31 -16.90 6.98
C CYS A 78 -0.81 -16.77 6.67
N GLY A 79 0.00 -16.35 7.63
CA GLY A 79 1.46 -16.25 7.46
C GLY A 79 2.13 -17.60 7.20
N ARG A 80 1.69 -18.66 7.88
CA ARG A 80 2.19 -20.02 7.68
C ARG A 80 1.73 -20.66 6.37
N HIS A 81 0.70 -20.11 5.72
CA HIS A 81 0.24 -20.54 4.41
C HIS A 81 1.13 -20.01 3.27
N LEU A 82 1.84 -18.89 3.49
CA LEU A 82 2.74 -18.33 2.48
C LEU A 82 3.92 -19.28 2.21
N PRO A 83 4.28 -19.50 0.93
CA PRO A 83 5.41 -20.35 0.56
C PRO A 83 6.74 -19.84 1.14
N ASP A 84 7.64 -20.77 1.51
CA ASP A 84 8.99 -20.46 2.01
C ASP A 84 9.90 -19.77 0.98
N ASP A 85 9.66 -20.03 -0.31
CA ASP A 85 10.39 -19.43 -1.43
C ASP A 85 9.61 -18.26 -1.99
N PRO A 86 10.13 -17.01 -1.89
CA PRO A 86 9.47 -15.81 -2.41
C PRO A 86 9.19 -15.82 -3.91
N ALA A 87 9.93 -16.60 -4.71
CA ALA A 87 9.63 -16.79 -6.13
C ALA A 87 8.27 -17.46 -6.37
N ASN A 88 7.67 -18.06 -5.32
CA ASN A 88 6.34 -18.64 -5.33
C ASN A 88 5.26 -17.74 -4.72
N TRP A 89 5.59 -16.51 -4.30
CA TRP A 89 4.61 -15.48 -3.92
C TRP A 89 3.95 -14.90 -5.16
N LYS A 90 3.09 -15.71 -5.77
CA LYS A 90 2.46 -15.40 -7.06
C LYS A 90 0.99 -15.10 -6.85
N SER A 91 0.51 -14.06 -7.50
CA SER A 91 -0.93 -13.79 -7.59
C SER A 91 -1.53 -14.64 -8.70
N GLY A 92 -2.12 -15.77 -8.33
CA GLY A 92 -2.67 -16.73 -9.29
C GLY A 92 -1.61 -17.27 -10.27
N ASN A 93 -1.81 -17.03 -11.56
CA ASN A 93 -0.90 -17.50 -12.62
C ASN A 93 0.19 -16.47 -13.00
N MET A 94 0.27 -15.33 -12.34
CA MET A 94 1.31 -14.33 -12.62
C MET A 94 2.68 -14.82 -12.12
N THR A 95 3.75 -14.23 -12.64
CA THR A 95 5.09 -14.32 -12.05
C THR A 95 5.12 -13.56 -10.73
N ALA A 96 6.08 -13.87 -9.84
CA ALA A 96 6.30 -13.07 -8.64
C ALA A 96 6.79 -11.65 -9.04
N LEU A 97 6.21 -10.63 -8.44
CA LEU A 97 6.35 -9.23 -8.79
C LEU A 97 7.00 -8.43 -7.66
N ALA A 98 7.50 -7.24 -7.96
CA ALA A 98 7.83 -6.20 -6.99
C ALA A 98 6.60 -5.30 -6.71
N GLY A 99 6.64 -4.56 -5.58
CA GLY A 99 5.61 -3.61 -5.18
C GLY A 99 4.60 -4.14 -4.18
N MET A 100 3.60 -3.31 -3.86
CA MET A 100 2.73 -3.54 -2.70
C MET A 100 1.53 -4.44 -2.99
N SER A 101 0.85 -4.26 -4.14
CA SER A 101 -0.47 -4.89 -4.34
C SER A 101 -0.38 -6.40 -4.57
N HIS A 102 0.39 -6.81 -5.57
CA HIS A 102 0.55 -8.21 -6.00
C HIS A 102 2.01 -8.66 -5.93
N GLY A 103 2.88 -7.89 -5.27
CA GLY A 103 4.32 -8.10 -5.26
C GLY A 103 4.91 -8.38 -3.88
N ALA A 104 6.22 -8.59 -3.89
CA ALA A 104 6.97 -9.00 -2.71
C ALA A 104 6.92 -7.94 -1.60
N ALA A 105 6.95 -6.62 -1.90
CA ALA A 105 6.93 -5.58 -0.88
C ALA A 105 5.72 -5.70 0.07
N GLY A 106 4.54 -5.98 -0.47
CA GLY A 106 3.34 -6.16 0.36
C GLY A 106 3.40 -7.39 1.25
N THR A 107 3.89 -8.51 0.71
CA THR A 107 4.08 -9.74 1.49
C THR A 107 5.16 -9.58 2.56
N ILE A 108 6.27 -8.91 2.23
CA ILE A 108 7.34 -8.57 3.19
C ILE A 108 6.77 -7.74 4.34
N LEU A 109 6.01 -6.67 4.03
CA LEU A 109 5.39 -5.83 5.05
C LEU A 109 4.46 -6.63 5.95
N ALA A 110 3.60 -7.48 5.37
CA ALA A 110 2.68 -8.32 6.13
C ALA A 110 3.43 -9.27 7.09
N LEU A 111 4.51 -9.92 6.62
CA LEU A 111 5.34 -10.82 7.42
C LEU A 111 6.10 -10.09 8.53
N LEU A 112 6.65 -8.90 8.27
CA LEU A 112 7.35 -8.10 9.28
C LEU A 112 6.40 -7.63 10.37
N LYS A 113 5.21 -7.13 10.01
CA LYS A 113 4.17 -6.77 10.98
C LYS A 113 3.68 -7.98 11.78
N LEU A 114 3.59 -9.15 11.14
CA LEU A 114 3.20 -10.37 11.81
C LEU A 114 4.29 -10.86 12.78
N TYR A 115 5.57 -10.71 12.41
CA TYR A 115 6.69 -10.95 13.32
C TYR A 115 6.63 -10.02 14.54
N ASP A 116 6.42 -8.72 14.32
CA ASP A 116 6.32 -7.72 15.40
C ASP A 116 5.19 -8.06 16.38
N ALA A 117 4.04 -8.50 15.88
CA ALA A 117 2.88 -8.86 16.70
C ALA A 117 2.99 -10.22 17.41
N SER A 118 3.64 -11.21 16.78
CA SER A 118 3.66 -12.60 17.27
C SER A 118 4.98 -13.01 17.94
N GLY A 119 6.09 -12.35 17.60
CA GLY A 119 7.45 -12.74 18.01
C GLY A 119 7.99 -14.00 17.29
N GLU A 120 7.26 -14.56 16.32
CA GLU A 120 7.67 -15.77 15.62
C GLU A 120 8.78 -15.50 14.60
N GLN A 121 10.01 -15.95 14.90
CA GLN A 121 11.21 -15.72 14.07
C GLN A 121 11.09 -16.23 12.63
N GLY A 122 10.26 -17.24 12.39
CA GLY A 122 10.00 -17.77 11.04
C GLY A 122 9.51 -16.69 10.06
N PHE A 123 8.69 -15.75 10.53
CA PHE A 123 8.16 -14.66 9.70
C PHE A 123 9.24 -13.63 9.36
N LEU A 124 10.14 -13.31 10.30
CA LEU A 124 11.29 -12.45 10.03
C LEU A 124 12.21 -13.07 8.97
N ILE A 125 12.53 -14.37 9.11
CA ILE A 125 13.37 -15.10 8.15
C ILE A 125 12.71 -15.12 6.75
N ALA A 126 11.40 -15.36 6.67
CA ALA A 126 10.68 -15.32 5.41
C ALA A 126 10.68 -13.92 4.78
N ALA A 127 10.49 -12.88 5.58
CA ALA A 127 10.55 -11.50 5.12
C ALA A 127 11.96 -11.13 4.59
N GLN A 128 13.03 -11.57 5.26
CA GLN A 128 14.41 -11.36 4.82
C GLN A 128 14.69 -12.02 3.46
N LYS A 129 14.22 -13.26 3.25
CA LYS A 129 14.28 -13.92 1.95
C LYS A 129 13.51 -13.11 0.88
N GLY A 130 12.36 -12.56 1.25
CA GLY A 130 11.57 -11.70 0.36
C GLY A 130 12.30 -10.42 -0.03
N LEU A 131 13.03 -9.79 0.90
CA LEU A 131 13.88 -8.63 0.64
C LEU A 131 14.96 -8.97 -0.40
N ASP A 132 15.67 -10.09 -0.22
CA ASP A 132 16.72 -10.51 -1.15
C ASP A 132 16.13 -10.85 -2.54
N PHE A 133 14.96 -11.46 -2.58
CA PHE A 133 14.24 -11.71 -3.82
C PHE A 133 13.86 -10.40 -4.53
N GLU A 134 13.26 -9.44 -3.83
CA GLU A 134 12.84 -8.17 -4.43
C GLU A 134 14.02 -7.31 -4.87
N ARG A 135 15.16 -7.38 -4.18
CA ARG A 135 16.45 -6.81 -4.62
C ARG A 135 16.90 -7.37 -5.95
N GLY A 136 16.70 -8.68 -6.17
CA GLY A 136 16.96 -9.33 -7.44
C GLY A 136 16.10 -8.85 -8.62
N LEU A 137 14.96 -8.21 -8.33
CA LEU A 137 14.07 -7.61 -9.35
C LEU A 137 14.43 -6.15 -9.68
N PHE A 138 15.39 -5.56 -8.98
CA PHE A 138 15.83 -4.19 -9.24
C PHE A 138 16.48 -4.08 -10.61
N ASP A 139 16.01 -3.13 -11.44
CA ASP A 139 16.59 -2.82 -12.74
C ASP A 139 17.51 -1.60 -12.65
N PRO A 140 18.84 -1.78 -12.80
CA PRO A 140 19.78 -0.66 -12.73
C PRO A 140 19.61 0.36 -13.86
N THR A 141 18.98 -0.01 -14.99
CA THR A 141 18.74 0.94 -16.10
C THR A 141 17.60 1.90 -15.79
N LEU A 142 16.62 1.46 -15.03
CA LEU A 142 15.52 2.27 -14.52
C LEU A 142 15.86 2.90 -13.16
N ASN A 143 16.94 2.43 -12.54
CA ASN A 143 17.30 2.69 -11.15
C ASN A 143 16.15 2.42 -10.17
N GLY A 144 15.35 1.36 -10.42
CA GLY A 144 14.13 1.07 -9.65
C GLY A 144 13.57 -0.33 -9.90
N TRP A 145 12.40 -0.58 -9.35
CA TRP A 145 11.66 -1.84 -9.47
C TRP A 145 10.60 -1.71 -10.55
N PRO A 146 10.77 -2.38 -11.71
CA PRO A 146 9.86 -2.27 -12.84
C PRO A 146 8.51 -2.96 -12.59
N ASP A 147 7.48 -2.51 -13.29
CA ASP A 147 6.23 -3.25 -13.41
C ASP A 147 6.43 -4.43 -14.38
N LEU A 148 6.49 -5.64 -13.86
CA LEU A 148 6.77 -6.87 -14.59
C LEU A 148 5.50 -7.59 -15.09
N ARG A 149 4.32 -6.96 -15.04
CA ARG A 149 3.06 -7.59 -15.48
C ARG A 149 2.95 -7.77 -16.98
N SER A 150 3.70 -7.02 -17.76
CA SER A 150 3.64 -7.07 -19.23
C SER A 150 4.98 -6.71 -19.86
N ASP A 151 5.45 -7.53 -20.78
CA ASP A 151 6.67 -7.29 -21.56
C ASP A 151 6.55 -6.10 -22.52
N THR A 152 5.33 -5.64 -22.81
CA THR A 152 5.04 -4.57 -23.77
C THR A 152 4.74 -3.23 -23.12
N ALA A 153 4.45 -3.18 -21.83
CA ALA A 153 4.22 -1.96 -21.10
C ALA A 153 5.57 -1.24 -20.83
N LYS A 154 5.59 0.09 -20.98
CA LYS A 154 6.72 0.87 -20.46
C LYS A 154 6.71 0.69 -18.95
N PRO A 155 7.76 0.15 -18.34
CA PRO A 155 7.81 -0.03 -16.92
C PRO A 155 7.77 1.34 -16.23
N ASP A 156 6.70 1.61 -15.47
CA ASP A 156 6.63 2.78 -14.60
C ASP A 156 7.08 2.36 -13.20
N PRO A 157 8.30 2.71 -12.76
CA PRO A 157 8.87 2.23 -11.50
C PRO A 157 8.37 3.00 -10.29
N VAL A 158 7.38 3.89 -10.41
CA VAL A 158 6.97 4.83 -9.34
C VAL A 158 5.50 4.69 -8.92
N GLN A 159 4.98 3.46 -8.93
CA GLN A 159 3.62 3.16 -8.48
C GLN A 159 3.63 2.49 -7.10
N TRP A 160 2.52 2.63 -6.34
CA TRP A 160 2.32 1.88 -5.11
C TRP A 160 2.12 0.38 -5.39
N CYS A 161 1.26 0.09 -6.35
CA CYS A 161 0.94 -1.29 -6.69
C CYS A 161 2.16 -2.06 -7.22
N HIS A 162 2.98 -1.43 -8.07
CA HIS A 162 4.17 -2.02 -8.68
C HIS A 162 5.28 -0.97 -8.79
N GLY A 163 6.24 -0.98 -7.89
CA GLY A 163 7.38 -0.07 -7.97
C GLY A 163 7.75 0.65 -6.67
N ALA A 164 8.52 1.73 -6.81
CA ALA A 164 9.22 2.42 -5.74
C ALA A 164 8.31 2.96 -4.62
N VAL A 165 7.09 3.42 -4.92
CA VAL A 165 6.18 3.90 -3.87
C VAL A 165 5.82 2.77 -2.90
N GLY A 166 5.43 1.59 -3.42
CA GLY A 166 5.09 0.45 -2.58
C GLY A 166 6.31 -0.12 -1.85
N VAL A 167 7.42 -0.27 -2.56
CA VAL A 167 8.69 -0.76 -1.99
C VAL A 167 9.17 0.17 -0.87
N GLY A 168 9.24 1.47 -1.14
CA GLY A 168 9.69 2.46 -0.15
C GLY A 168 8.80 2.52 1.08
N LEU A 169 7.47 2.52 0.91
CA LEU A 169 6.52 2.49 2.03
C LEU A 169 6.70 1.23 2.89
N ALA A 170 6.85 0.05 2.28
CA ALA A 170 7.07 -1.19 3.02
C ALA A 170 8.38 -1.15 3.83
N ARG A 171 9.47 -0.62 3.27
CA ARG A 171 10.75 -0.46 3.96
C ARG A 171 10.65 0.55 5.11
N MET A 172 10.08 1.73 4.86
CA MET A 172 9.91 2.77 5.88
C MET A 172 9.05 2.31 7.06
N ALA A 173 7.95 1.59 6.79
CA ALA A 173 7.07 1.08 7.84
C ALA A 173 7.73 0.02 8.74
N ALA A 174 8.77 -0.64 8.27
CA ALA A 174 9.46 -1.71 8.96
C ALA A 174 10.86 -1.33 9.48
N LEU A 175 11.24 -0.05 9.44
CA LEU A 175 12.56 0.42 9.89
C LEU A 175 12.91 0.04 11.33
N HIS A 176 11.91 -0.06 12.21
CA HIS A 176 12.11 -0.46 13.60
C HIS A 176 12.48 -1.96 13.77
N ILE A 177 12.30 -2.76 12.71
CA ILE A 177 12.63 -4.20 12.66
C ILE A 177 13.89 -4.42 11.80
N LEU A 178 14.02 -3.65 10.72
CA LEU A 178 15.05 -3.82 9.69
C LEU A 178 16.22 -2.86 9.97
N ASP A 179 17.16 -3.31 10.79
CA ASP A 179 18.43 -2.59 11.03
C ASP A 179 19.48 -3.01 9.99
N ASP A 180 19.28 -2.58 8.74
CA ASP A 180 20.15 -2.93 7.59
C ASP A 180 20.41 -1.68 6.74
N ALA A 181 21.69 -1.36 6.54
CA ALA A 181 22.11 -0.23 5.71
C ALA A 181 21.59 -0.31 4.27
N SER A 182 21.38 -1.52 3.74
CA SER A 182 20.81 -1.72 2.40
C SER A 182 19.36 -1.24 2.34
N VAL A 183 18.58 -1.38 3.42
CA VAL A 183 17.20 -0.90 3.50
C VAL A 183 17.16 0.63 3.40
N GLN A 184 18.11 1.32 4.06
CA GLN A 184 18.21 2.78 3.94
C GLN A 184 18.50 3.21 2.49
N VAL A 185 19.42 2.52 1.81
CA VAL A 185 19.73 2.79 0.38
C VAL A 185 18.48 2.57 -0.49
N GLU A 186 17.68 1.54 -0.21
CA GLU A 186 16.43 1.26 -0.94
C GLU A 186 15.39 2.36 -0.72
N ILE A 187 15.26 2.85 0.52
CA ILE A 187 14.38 3.98 0.87
C ILE A 187 14.82 5.25 0.14
N ASP A 188 16.10 5.60 0.19
CA ASP A 188 16.63 6.79 -0.45
C ASP A 188 16.46 6.73 -1.98
N THR A 189 16.67 5.54 -2.56
CA THR A 189 16.43 5.28 -3.99
C THR A 189 14.95 5.49 -4.34
N ALA A 190 14.03 4.93 -3.56
CA ALA A 190 12.61 5.06 -3.78
C ALA A 190 12.14 6.52 -3.65
N ILE A 191 12.58 7.24 -2.63
CA ILE A 191 12.27 8.67 -2.44
C ILE A 191 12.79 9.47 -3.65
N LYS A 192 14.04 9.26 -4.07
CA LYS A 192 14.64 9.95 -5.20
C LYS A 192 13.88 9.70 -6.50
N LEU A 193 13.50 8.46 -6.78
CA LEU A 193 12.69 8.12 -7.96
C LEU A 193 11.35 8.86 -7.96
N VAL A 194 10.66 8.87 -6.82
CA VAL A 194 9.39 9.56 -6.67
C VAL A 194 9.55 11.07 -6.81
N MET A 195 10.61 11.66 -6.24
CA MET A 195 10.93 13.09 -6.39
C MET A 195 11.25 13.49 -7.83
N LEU A 196 11.81 12.60 -8.63
CA LEU A 196 12.16 12.86 -10.04
C LEU A 196 11.04 12.49 -11.01
N ALA A 197 10.01 11.79 -10.55
CA ALA A 197 8.89 11.40 -11.40
C ALA A 197 8.17 12.63 -11.96
N PRO A 198 7.76 12.63 -13.24
CA PRO A 198 7.07 13.75 -13.83
C PRO A 198 5.71 14.00 -13.14
N ASP A 199 5.33 15.25 -13.04
CA ASP A 199 3.99 15.64 -12.63
C ASP A 199 2.99 15.34 -13.75
N GLY A 200 1.83 14.81 -13.39
CA GLY A 200 0.78 14.46 -14.33
C GLY A 200 0.47 12.98 -14.40
N GLY A 201 -0.36 12.57 -15.35
CA GLY A 201 -0.90 11.23 -15.44
C GLY A 201 -2.13 11.04 -14.55
N ARG A 202 -2.26 9.86 -13.93
CA ARG A 202 -3.37 9.55 -13.01
C ARG A 202 -3.19 10.23 -11.67
N ASP A 203 -4.29 10.61 -11.03
CA ASP A 203 -4.27 11.27 -9.71
C ASP A 203 -4.56 10.34 -8.53
N ASN A 204 -4.96 9.08 -8.78
CA ASN A 204 -5.32 8.12 -7.73
C ASN A 204 -4.14 7.70 -6.83
N ILE A 205 -4.43 7.02 -5.73
CA ILE A 205 -3.39 6.60 -4.78
C ILE A 205 -2.67 5.30 -5.19
N CYS A 206 -3.27 4.45 -6.01
CA CYS A 206 -2.69 3.16 -6.40
C CYS A 206 -1.49 3.33 -7.34
N CYS A 207 -1.68 4.05 -8.45
CA CYS A 207 -0.66 4.21 -9.49
C CYS A 207 -0.54 5.65 -9.99
N GLY A 208 -1.01 6.62 -9.21
CA GLY A 208 -1.08 8.02 -9.56
C GLY A 208 -0.32 8.96 -8.64
N HIS A 209 -0.57 10.23 -8.84
CA HIS A 209 0.12 11.32 -8.17
C HIS A 209 -0.11 11.32 -6.66
N ALA A 210 -1.36 11.05 -6.21
CA ALA A 210 -1.68 11.02 -4.78
C ALA A 210 -0.85 9.97 -4.01
N GLY A 211 -0.66 8.75 -4.57
CA GLY A 211 0.19 7.75 -3.93
C GLY A 211 1.65 8.17 -3.79
N ARG A 212 2.18 8.90 -4.79
CA ARG A 212 3.52 9.48 -4.74
C ARG A 212 3.64 10.54 -3.64
N LEU A 213 2.65 11.42 -3.52
CA LEU A 213 2.60 12.46 -2.47
C LEU A 213 2.45 11.85 -1.08
N SER A 214 1.61 10.83 -0.90
CA SER A 214 1.44 10.09 0.35
C SER A 214 2.78 9.49 0.82
N MET A 215 3.54 8.87 -0.08
CA MET A 215 4.86 8.33 0.24
C MET A 215 5.85 9.43 0.66
N LEU A 216 5.93 10.55 -0.07
CA LEU A 216 6.82 11.66 0.29
C LEU A 216 6.44 12.29 1.64
N ALA A 217 5.15 12.45 1.91
CA ALA A 217 4.65 12.94 3.19
C ALA A 217 5.01 12.00 4.34
N TYR A 218 4.93 10.69 4.12
CA TYR A 218 5.35 9.71 5.10
C TYR A 218 6.85 9.73 5.36
N ALA A 219 7.67 9.82 4.31
CA ALA A 219 9.12 9.98 4.43
C ALA A 219 9.49 11.24 5.24
N MET A 220 8.87 12.38 4.90
CA MET A 220 9.06 13.65 5.62
C MET A 220 8.72 13.51 7.12
N ARG A 221 7.61 12.86 7.45
CA ARG A 221 7.20 12.61 8.84
C ARG A 221 8.22 11.78 9.62
N LEU A 222 8.89 10.85 8.95
CA LEU A 222 9.95 10.02 9.55
C LEU A 222 11.32 10.71 9.58
N GLY A 223 11.44 11.92 9.05
CA GLY A 223 12.72 12.63 8.94
C GLY A 223 13.68 11.99 7.92
N LEU A 224 13.14 11.31 6.91
CA LEU A 224 13.89 10.63 5.85
C LEU A 224 13.94 11.46 4.58
N GLY A 225 14.95 11.19 3.73
CA GLY A 225 15.15 11.85 2.46
C GLY A 225 16.03 13.09 2.53
N PRO A 226 16.19 13.82 1.40
CA PRO A 226 17.05 14.99 1.32
C PRO A 226 16.43 16.21 2.02
N GLU A 227 17.28 17.18 2.40
CA GLU A 227 16.87 18.42 3.10
C GLU A 227 15.77 19.22 2.41
N ASN A 228 15.64 19.10 1.08
CA ASN A 228 14.64 19.82 0.31
C ASN A 228 13.37 19.02 0.04
N LEU A 229 13.15 17.90 0.72
CA LEU A 229 11.99 17.02 0.49
C LEU A 229 10.66 17.75 0.73
N ASP A 230 10.58 18.57 1.79
CA ASP A 230 9.42 19.39 2.13
C ASP A 230 9.08 20.38 1.00
N ALA A 231 10.08 21.10 0.51
CA ALA A 231 9.91 22.04 -0.59
C ALA A 231 9.39 21.36 -1.86
N VAL A 232 9.92 20.17 -2.19
CA VAL A 232 9.46 19.36 -3.33
C VAL A 232 8.03 18.89 -3.11
N LEU A 233 7.70 18.37 -1.94
CA LEU A 233 6.35 17.89 -1.61
C LEU A 233 5.33 19.03 -1.78
N PHE A 234 5.55 20.17 -1.12
CA PHE A 234 4.61 21.31 -1.18
C PHE A 234 4.51 21.92 -2.57
N SER A 235 5.61 22.01 -3.32
CA SER A 235 5.58 22.46 -4.72
C SER A 235 4.71 21.55 -5.59
N ARG A 236 4.81 20.22 -5.40
CA ARG A 236 4.00 19.25 -6.14
C ARG A 236 2.53 19.29 -5.76
N VAL A 237 2.22 19.48 -4.47
CA VAL A 237 0.84 19.67 -4.00
C VAL A 237 0.25 20.93 -4.63
N ALA A 238 0.98 22.06 -4.65
CA ALA A 238 0.52 23.30 -5.26
C ALA A 238 0.25 23.12 -6.76
N SER A 239 1.21 22.56 -7.50
CA SER A 239 1.05 22.25 -8.93
C SER A 239 -0.15 21.31 -9.21
N TRP A 240 -0.37 20.33 -8.34
CA TRP A 240 -1.51 19.44 -8.45
C TRP A 240 -2.84 20.17 -8.23
N LEU A 241 -2.95 20.99 -7.20
CA LEU A 241 -4.14 21.78 -6.91
C LEU A 241 -4.45 22.78 -8.04
N GLU A 242 -3.43 23.41 -8.64
CA GLU A 242 -3.60 24.28 -9.81
C GLU A 242 -4.19 23.54 -11.01
N ARG A 243 -3.72 22.30 -11.27
CA ARG A 243 -4.29 21.45 -12.34
C ARG A 243 -5.75 21.07 -12.05
N VAL A 244 -6.06 20.73 -10.80
CA VAL A 244 -7.44 20.44 -10.36
C VAL A 244 -8.32 21.65 -10.57
N GLU A 245 -7.89 22.83 -10.12
CA GLU A 245 -8.64 24.08 -10.25
C GLU A 245 -8.85 24.48 -11.71
N ALA A 246 -7.82 24.35 -12.55
CA ALA A 246 -7.93 24.63 -13.99
C ALA A 246 -8.93 23.67 -14.68
N SER A 247 -8.94 22.39 -14.27
CA SER A 247 -9.90 21.41 -14.80
C SER A 247 -11.33 21.73 -14.38
N VAL A 248 -11.55 22.17 -13.14
CA VAL A 248 -12.87 22.58 -12.64
C VAL A 248 -13.38 23.83 -13.38
N LYS A 249 -12.51 24.83 -13.63
CA LYS A 249 -12.89 26.05 -14.37
C LYS A 249 -13.29 25.76 -15.83
N ASN A 250 -12.58 24.85 -16.49
CA ASN A 250 -12.89 24.47 -17.88
C ASN A 250 -14.22 23.73 -18.01
N VAL A 251 -14.73 23.13 -16.93
CA VAL A 251 -16.02 22.43 -16.90
C VAL A 251 -17.19 23.41 -16.83
N SER A 252 -17.03 24.59 -16.23
CA SER A 252 -18.09 25.60 -16.18
C SER A 252 -18.42 26.15 -17.56
N ASP A 253 -17.52 26.00 -18.54
CA ASP A 253 -17.66 26.53 -19.90
C ASP A 253 -18.11 25.45 -20.92
N ASP A 254 -18.05 24.18 -20.57
CA ASP A 254 -18.50 23.06 -21.41
C ASP A 254 -19.63 22.28 -20.72
N ALA A 255 -20.82 22.32 -21.32
CA ALA A 255 -22.02 21.60 -20.83
C ALA A 255 -21.86 20.05 -20.77
N SER A 256 -20.72 19.50 -21.19
CA SER A 256 -20.41 18.07 -21.13
C SER A 256 -19.90 17.59 -19.76
N GLY A 257 -19.72 18.46 -18.79
CA GLY A 257 -19.54 18.08 -17.39
C GLY A 257 -18.22 17.37 -17.04
N ASN A 258 -17.11 17.71 -17.68
CA ASN A 258 -15.81 17.04 -17.53
C ASN A 258 -15.00 17.41 -16.27
N ILE A 259 -15.64 17.68 -15.11
CA ILE A 259 -14.97 17.65 -13.77
C ILE A 259 -14.25 16.31 -13.58
N LEU A 260 -14.63 15.34 -14.34
CA LEU A 260 -14.28 13.94 -14.25
C LEU A 260 -12.94 13.57 -14.91
N GLY A 261 -12.30 14.43 -15.67
CA GLY A 261 -11.03 14.14 -16.35
C GLY A 261 -9.88 13.80 -15.41
N LEU A 262 -9.91 14.34 -14.17
CA LEU A 262 -8.96 14.02 -13.12
C LEU A 262 -9.25 12.70 -12.41
N MET A 263 -10.48 12.21 -12.48
CA MET A 263 -11.03 11.24 -11.54
C MET A 263 -11.79 10.10 -12.22
N ALA A 264 -11.89 10.14 -13.54
CA ALA A 264 -12.65 9.14 -14.28
C ALA A 264 -11.74 8.30 -15.16
N ARG A 265 -11.92 7.00 -15.06
CA ARG A 265 -11.56 6.07 -16.12
C ARG A 265 -12.82 5.93 -16.99
N ASP A 266 -12.71 6.24 -18.28
CA ASP A 266 -13.83 6.12 -19.23
C ASP A 266 -15.06 7.01 -18.89
N ASN A 267 -14.85 8.20 -18.35
CA ASN A 267 -15.91 9.15 -17.93
C ASN A 267 -16.82 8.66 -16.79
N ILE A 268 -16.37 7.68 -16.00
CA ILE A 268 -17.09 7.19 -14.82
C ILE A 268 -16.37 7.65 -13.57
N LEU A 269 -17.09 8.32 -12.65
CA LEU A 269 -16.58 8.70 -11.35
C LEU A 269 -16.21 7.44 -10.55
N GLN A 270 -14.94 7.29 -10.22
CA GLN A 270 -14.47 6.23 -9.36
C GLN A 270 -14.70 6.62 -7.88
N THR A 271 -15.46 5.80 -7.17
CA THR A 271 -15.81 6.04 -5.76
C THR A 271 -15.04 5.15 -4.78
N ASP A 272 -14.18 4.28 -5.30
CA ASP A 272 -13.33 3.43 -4.48
C ASP A 272 -12.08 4.17 -3.95
N LEU A 273 -11.49 3.63 -2.89
CA LEU A 273 -10.33 4.25 -2.24
C LEU A 273 -9.10 4.27 -3.14
N MET A 274 -8.85 3.18 -3.87
CA MET A 274 -7.55 3.00 -4.56
C MET A 274 -7.48 3.75 -5.88
N GLN A 275 -8.58 3.86 -6.61
CA GLN A 275 -8.63 4.47 -7.95
C GLN A 275 -9.43 5.78 -7.99
N GLY A 276 -10.19 6.09 -6.92
CA GLY A 276 -11.18 7.16 -6.91
C GLY A 276 -10.85 8.35 -6.02
N LEU A 277 -11.84 9.24 -5.89
CA LEU A 277 -11.82 10.45 -5.08
C LEU A 277 -11.47 10.24 -3.61
N PRO A 278 -11.99 9.19 -2.93
CA PRO A 278 -11.68 9.00 -1.52
C PRO A 278 -10.18 8.90 -1.24
N GLY A 279 -9.42 8.22 -2.12
CA GLY A 279 -7.97 8.12 -1.97
C GLY A 279 -7.24 9.46 -2.13
N ILE A 280 -7.70 10.29 -3.06
CA ILE A 280 -7.18 11.65 -3.24
C ILE A 280 -7.43 12.49 -1.98
N GLY A 281 -8.67 12.48 -1.47
CA GLY A 281 -9.04 13.17 -0.23
C GLY A 281 -8.23 12.68 0.96
N GLN A 282 -8.03 11.37 1.08
CA GLN A 282 -7.21 10.76 2.12
C GLN A 282 -5.76 11.27 2.08
N THR A 283 -5.13 11.32 0.89
CA THR A 283 -3.77 11.84 0.73
C THR A 283 -3.65 13.31 1.17
N LEU A 284 -4.65 14.13 0.84
CA LEU A 284 -4.65 15.53 1.29
C LEU A 284 -4.75 15.62 2.82
N LEU A 285 -5.57 14.78 3.45
CA LEU A 285 -5.66 14.72 4.92
C LEU A 285 -4.35 14.24 5.55
N GLU A 286 -3.66 13.25 4.97
CA GLU A 286 -2.33 12.78 5.41
C GLU A 286 -1.29 13.91 5.40
N ILE A 287 -1.33 14.78 4.38
CA ILE A 287 -0.39 15.91 4.25
C ILE A 287 -0.76 17.06 5.20
N LEU A 288 -2.05 17.35 5.36
CA LEU A 288 -2.53 18.48 6.18
C LEU A 288 -2.53 18.18 7.69
N ALA A 289 -2.69 16.92 8.08
CA ALA A 289 -2.79 16.49 9.47
C ALA A 289 -1.93 15.23 9.73
N PRO A 290 -0.61 15.28 9.48
CA PRO A 290 0.28 14.11 9.49
C PRO A 290 0.36 13.43 10.87
N ASP A 291 0.10 14.16 11.95
CA ASP A 291 0.09 13.63 13.32
C ASP A 291 -1.20 12.87 13.64
N LEU A 292 -2.28 13.13 12.92
CA LEU A 292 -3.59 12.53 13.14
C LEU A 292 -3.92 11.42 12.14
N ILE A 293 -3.49 11.59 10.90
CA ILE A 293 -3.85 10.72 9.78
C ILE A 293 -2.63 9.93 9.33
N ARG A 294 -2.72 8.61 9.38
CA ARG A 294 -1.68 7.71 8.88
C ARG A 294 -1.87 7.41 7.40
N PRO A 295 -0.79 7.07 6.68
CA PRO A 295 -0.89 6.66 5.28
C PRO A 295 -1.76 5.41 5.13
N VAL A 296 -2.90 5.56 4.47
CA VAL A 296 -3.81 4.43 4.21
C VAL A 296 -3.15 3.35 3.36
N LEU A 297 -2.13 3.72 2.58
CA LEU A 297 -1.35 2.81 1.75
C LEU A 297 -0.50 1.80 2.54
N LEU A 298 -0.37 1.97 3.86
CA LEU A 298 0.27 1.01 4.78
C LEU A 298 -0.71 -0.04 5.31
N LEU A 299 -2.01 0.21 5.15
CA LEU A 299 -3.08 -0.70 5.57
C LEU A 299 -3.00 -1.04 7.07
N ASP A 300 -2.72 0.01 7.89
CA ASP A 300 -2.58 -0.08 9.36
C ASP A 300 -3.92 0.13 10.08
#